data_0c91c1ed0098dace66ba6a5f35768f02
#
_entry.id   0c91c1ed0098dace66ba6a5f35768f02
#
_cell.length_a   1.000
_cell.length_b   1.000
_cell.length_c   1.000
_cell.angle_alpha   90.00
_cell.angle_beta   90.00
_cell.angle_gamma   90.00
#
_symmetry.space_group_name_H-M   'P 1'
#
loop_
_entity.id
_entity.type
_entity.pdbx_description
1 polymer ?
#
loop_
_entity_poly.entity_id
_entity_poly.type
_entity_poly.pdbx_seq_one_letter_code
_entity_poly.pdbx_strand_id
1 'polypeptide(L)'
;MAKKKQEQQEQSQDEHVMAILDKRTNKTAVVSKMNEQDGSLEIVPPDKKNSGSFLKLDRTSPLELFFTNFKNQYDNPTSFSFFLVPLVLLEKTLNAVVQIRKGEDPGVEGKKLVENSELNDEGRIAKLARRYKFDEHQLPWKELSALGIDKQLLFDNHCMGEMLKGRITSKAFPITKEVNGEKKD
;
A
#
# COMPACT_ATOMS: atom_id res chain seq x y z
N MET A 1 -29.67 9.55 -11.91
CA MET A 1 -28.59 8.70 -12.50
C MET A 1 -27.24 9.42 -12.56
N ALA A 2 -27.15 10.73 -12.73
CA ALA A 2 -25.87 11.46 -12.80
C ALA A 2 -25.07 11.46 -11.47
N LYS A 3 -25.71 11.60 -10.31
CA LYS A 3 -25.02 11.60 -9.00
C LYS A 3 -24.27 10.27 -8.70
N LYS A 4 -24.87 9.11 -9.00
CA LYS A 4 -24.20 7.81 -8.81
C LYS A 4 -22.97 7.62 -9.72
N LYS A 5 -22.95 8.22 -10.90
CA LYS A 5 -21.79 8.18 -11.80
C LYS A 5 -20.65 9.09 -11.31
N GLN A 6 -20.97 10.23 -10.70
CA GLN A 6 -19.95 11.11 -10.12
C GLN A 6 -19.33 10.53 -8.86
N GLU A 7 -20.12 9.95 -7.95
CA GLU A 7 -19.60 9.28 -6.75
C GLU A 7 -18.72 8.06 -7.09
N GLN A 8 -19.07 7.28 -8.14
CA GLN A 8 -18.22 6.18 -8.62
C GLN A 8 -16.93 6.66 -9.30
N GLN A 9 -16.93 7.82 -9.94
CA GLN A 9 -15.75 8.41 -10.54
C GLN A 9 -14.82 9.05 -9.48
N GLU A 10 -15.34 9.65 -8.45
CA GLU A 10 -14.56 10.20 -7.33
C GLU A 10 -13.92 9.07 -6.49
N GLN A 11 -14.65 7.99 -6.20
CA GLN A 11 -14.08 6.82 -5.50
C GLN A 11 -12.97 6.12 -6.30
N SER A 12 -13.09 6.08 -7.63
CA SER A 12 -12.05 5.44 -8.47
C SER A 12 -10.77 6.27 -8.62
N GLN A 13 -10.80 7.57 -8.34
CA GLN A 13 -9.62 8.43 -8.39
C GLN A 13 -8.71 8.26 -7.17
N ASP A 14 -9.24 7.79 -6.05
CA ASP A 14 -8.46 7.56 -4.83
C ASP A 14 -7.91 6.12 -4.69
N GLU A 15 -8.36 5.18 -5.52
CA GLU A 15 -7.85 3.82 -5.54
C GLU A 15 -6.48 3.75 -6.20
N HIS A 16 -5.48 3.28 -5.46
CA HIS A 16 -4.12 3.05 -5.94
C HIS A 16 -3.82 1.56 -5.98
N VAL A 17 -2.94 1.17 -6.87
CA VAL A 17 -2.41 -0.19 -6.97
C VAL A 17 -0.89 -0.15 -6.95
N MET A 18 -0.28 -1.22 -6.44
CA MET A 18 1.17 -1.38 -6.47
C MET A 18 1.58 -2.09 -7.76
N ALA A 19 2.23 -1.37 -8.66
CA ALA A 19 2.83 -1.92 -9.85
C ALA A 19 4.32 -2.16 -9.64
N ILE A 20 4.85 -3.17 -10.30
CA ILE A 20 6.22 -3.65 -10.18
C ILE A 20 6.82 -3.78 -11.58
N LEU A 21 8.05 -3.32 -11.73
CA LEU A 21 8.87 -3.55 -12.91
C LEU A 21 10.07 -4.44 -12.54
N ASP A 22 10.22 -5.58 -13.18
CA ASP A 22 11.48 -6.34 -13.16
C ASP A 22 12.46 -5.72 -14.17
N LYS A 23 13.50 -5.10 -13.66
CA LYS A 23 14.54 -4.43 -14.47
C LYS A 23 15.33 -5.37 -15.36
N ARG A 24 15.39 -6.67 -15.03
CA ARG A 24 16.13 -7.68 -15.81
C ARG A 24 15.35 -8.11 -17.03
N THR A 25 14.04 -8.29 -16.88
CA THR A 25 13.18 -8.80 -17.95
C THR A 25 12.37 -7.70 -18.63
N ASN A 26 12.35 -6.49 -18.07
CA ASN A 26 11.48 -5.37 -18.44
C ASN A 26 9.97 -5.72 -18.39
N LYS A 27 9.61 -6.73 -17.62
CA LYS A 27 8.21 -7.11 -17.42
C LYS A 27 7.59 -6.32 -16.29
N THR A 28 6.35 -5.93 -16.48
CA THR A 28 5.53 -5.27 -15.48
C THR A 28 4.50 -6.21 -14.90
N ALA A 29 4.17 -6.04 -13.63
CA ALA A 29 3.14 -6.79 -12.93
C ALA A 29 2.43 -5.88 -11.93
N VAL A 30 1.30 -6.33 -11.39
CA VAL A 30 0.56 -5.65 -10.33
C VAL A 30 0.34 -6.62 -9.19
N VAL A 31 0.45 -6.14 -7.96
CA VAL A 31 0.15 -6.95 -6.78
C VAL A 31 -1.35 -7.22 -6.73
N SER A 32 -1.71 -8.50 -6.65
CA SER A 32 -3.10 -8.94 -6.54
C SER A 32 -3.49 -9.25 -5.11
N LYS A 33 -2.55 -9.78 -4.32
CA LYS A 33 -2.85 -10.20 -2.96
C LYS A 33 -1.60 -10.14 -2.10
N MET A 34 -1.80 -9.83 -0.85
CA MET A 34 -0.83 -10.02 0.23
C MET A 34 -1.41 -11.02 1.21
N ASN A 35 -0.70 -12.11 1.48
CA ASN A 35 -1.12 -13.10 2.45
C ASN A 35 -0.89 -12.53 3.85
N GLU A 36 -1.92 -12.51 4.66
CA GLU A 36 -1.88 -11.94 6.01
C GLU A 36 -1.07 -12.81 7.00
N GLN A 37 -0.93 -14.11 6.72
CA GLN A 37 -0.26 -15.05 7.61
C GLN A 37 1.27 -15.00 7.48
N ASP A 38 1.77 -15.01 6.25
CA ASP A 38 3.22 -15.07 5.95
C ASP A 38 3.74 -13.84 5.20
N GLY A 39 2.84 -12.93 4.83
CA GLY A 39 3.16 -11.72 4.09
C GLY A 39 3.56 -11.95 2.65
N SER A 40 3.42 -13.17 2.11
CA SER A 40 3.73 -13.45 0.72
C SER A 40 2.85 -12.65 -0.24
N LEU A 41 3.44 -12.27 -1.38
CA LEU A 41 2.78 -11.43 -2.37
C LEU A 41 2.47 -12.25 -3.63
N GLU A 42 1.26 -12.12 -4.10
CA GLU A 42 0.86 -12.62 -5.41
C GLU A 42 0.87 -11.45 -6.41
N ILE A 43 1.47 -11.69 -7.57
CA ILE A 43 1.52 -10.71 -8.65
C ILE A 43 0.85 -11.27 -9.90
N VAL A 44 0.19 -10.38 -10.63
CA VAL A 44 -0.52 -10.73 -11.88
C VAL A 44 -0.15 -9.75 -13.00
N PRO A 45 -0.30 -10.13 -14.26
CA PRO A 45 -0.10 -9.19 -15.36
C PRO A 45 -1.02 -7.97 -15.25
N PRO A 46 -0.58 -6.77 -15.69
CA PRO A 46 -1.32 -5.52 -15.55
C PRO A 46 -2.46 -5.37 -16.58
N ASP A 47 -3.07 -6.47 -16.99
CA ASP A 47 -4.13 -6.50 -17.99
C ASP A 47 -5.48 -6.07 -17.39
N LYS A 48 -6.31 -5.42 -18.20
CA LYS A 48 -7.68 -5.03 -17.80
C LYS A 48 -8.52 -6.21 -17.31
N LYS A 49 -8.25 -7.41 -17.79
CA LYS A 49 -8.93 -8.65 -17.36
C LYS A 49 -8.67 -8.95 -15.87
N ASN A 50 -7.51 -8.56 -15.38
CA ASN A 50 -7.07 -8.79 -14.01
C ASN A 50 -7.39 -7.63 -13.06
N SER A 51 -7.97 -6.54 -13.57
CA SER A 51 -8.20 -5.32 -12.76
C SER A 51 -9.07 -5.54 -11.53
N GLY A 52 -9.99 -6.50 -11.59
CA GLY A 52 -10.82 -6.88 -10.43
C GLY A 52 -10.07 -7.63 -9.34
N SER A 53 -8.89 -8.20 -9.65
CA SER A 53 -8.05 -8.93 -8.70
C SER A 53 -6.89 -8.10 -8.16
N PHE A 54 -6.70 -6.86 -8.59
CA PHE A 54 -5.64 -6.01 -8.08
C PHE A 54 -5.88 -5.64 -6.63
N LEU A 55 -4.82 -5.72 -5.81
CA LEU A 55 -4.85 -5.22 -4.45
C LEU A 55 -4.97 -3.70 -4.48
N LYS A 56 -6.11 -3.21 -4.05
CA LYS A 56 -6.38 -1.78 -3.96
C LYS A 56 -5.80 -1.25 -2.66
N LEU A 57 -4.99 -0.23 -2.80
CA LEU A 57 -4.34 0.45 -1.70
C LEU A 57 -4.94 1.85 -1.58
N ASP A 58 -5.20 2.27 -0.38
CA ASP A 58 -5.47 3.66 -0.09
C ASP A 58 -4.18 4.39 0.31
N ARG A 59 -4.25 5.70 0.46
CA ARG A 59 -3.09 6.51 0.88
C ARG A 59 -2.61 6.22 2.30
N THR A 60 -3.34 5.40 3.04
CA THR A 60 -3.07 5.05 4.44
C THR A 60 -2.53 3.64 4.60
N SER A 61 -2.51 2.85 3.51
CA SER A 61 -2.02 1.47 3.54
C SER A 61 -0.55 1.41 3.96
N PRO A 62 -0.18 0.49 4.86
CA PRO A 62 1.18 0.38 5.37
C PRO A 62 2.10 -0.26 4.32
N LEU A 63 2.75 0.58 3.52
CA LEU A 63 3.66 0.12 2.47
C LEU A 63 4.94 -0.51 3.00
N GLU A 64 5.35 -0.20 4.25
CA GLU A 64 6.54 -0.79 4.88
C GLU A 64 6.44 -2.31 5.01
N LEU A 65 5.28 -2.80 5.43
CA LEU A 65 5.04 -4.24 5.51
C LEU A 65 5.14 -4.89 4.13
N PHE A 66 4.60 -4.23 3.10
CA PHE A 66 4.73 -4.66 1.72
C PHE A 66 6.21 -4.82 1.33
N PHE A 67 7.04 -3.80 1.56
CA PHE A 67 8.46 -3.84 1.17
C PHE A 67 9.26 -4.85 1.97
N THR A 68 8.98 -5.01 3.26
CA THR A 68 9.63 -6.00 4.10
C THR A 68 9.33 -7.41 3.58
N ASN A 69 8.07 -7.70 3.31
CA ASN A 69 7.65 -8.99 2.79
C ASN A 69 8.19 -9.25 1.40
N PHE A 70 8.19 -8.23 0.53
CA PHE A 70 8.77 -8.34 -0.80
C PHE A 70 10.27 -8.65 -0.75
N LYS A 71 11.04 -7.98 0.12
CA LYS A 71 12.47 -8.25 0.32
C LYS A 71 12.73 -9.69 0.78
N ASN A 72 11.85 -10.21 1.62
CA ASN A 72 11.99 -11.58 2.14
C ASN A 72 11.62 -12.65 1.10
N GLN A 73 10.73 -12.33 0.17
CA GLN A 73 10.24 -13.27 -0.84
C GLN A 73 11.16 -13.39 -2.05
N TYR A 74 11.92 -12.36 -2.38
CA TYR A 74 12.75 -12.31 -3.58
C TYR A 74 14.25 -12.24 -3.23
N ASP A 75 15.05 -13.12 -3.83
CA ASP A 75 16.50 -13.20 -3.62
C ASP A 75 17.23 -11.92 -4.06
N ASN A 76 16.68 -11.18 -5.02
CA ASN A 76 17.28 -9.97 -5.52
C ASN A 76 16.25 -8.83 -5.64
N PRO A 77 15.81 -8.25 -4.51
CA PRO A 77 14.78 -7.21 -4.49
C PRO A 77 15.22 -5.92 -5.20
N THR A 78 16.52 -5.65 -5.30
CA THR A 78 17.07 -4.46 -5.96
C THR A 78 16.88 -4.45 -7.47
N SER A 79 16.59 -5.61 -8.07
CA SER A 79 16.26 -5.70 -9.50
C SER A 79 14.85 -5.24 -9.86
N PHE A 80 14.05 -4.87 -8.88
CA PHE A 80 12.69 -4.38 -9.07
C PHE A 80 12.59 -2.88 -8.83
N SER A 81 11.69 -2.24 -9.57
CA SER A 81 11.18 -0.90 -9.27
C SER A 81 9.71 -0.98 -8.92
N PHE A 82 9.28 -0.12 -8.01
CA PHE A 82 7.93 -0.11 -7.48
C PHE A 82 7.25 1.21 -7.81
N PHE A 83 5.97 1.13 -8.14
CA PHE A 83 5.15 2.28 -8.50
C PHE A 83 3.81 2.20 -7.79
N LEU A 84 3.48 3.22 -7.01
CA LEU A 84 2.13 3.37 -6.46
C LEU A 84 1.33 4.24 -7.42
N VAL A 85 0.43 3.62 -8.15
CA VAL A 85 -0.25 4.24 -9.29
C VAL A 85 -1.74 4.32 -9.04
N PRO A 86 -2.39 5.48 -9.28
CA PRO A 86 -3.85 5.52 -9.36
C PRO A 86 -4.36 4.51 -10.38
N LEU A 87 -5.34 3.70 -10.03
CA LEU A 87 -5.85 2.62 -10.89
C LEU A 87 -6.23 3.12 -12.29
N VAL A 88 -6.83 4.31 -12.35
CA VAL A 88 -7.25 4.95 -13.61
C VAL A 88 -6.09 5.34 -14.53
N LEU A 89 -4.88 5.50 -13.98
CA LEU A 89 -3.68 5.88 -14.71
C LEU A 89 -2.70 4.71 -14.92
N LEU A 90 -3.04 3.50 -14.47
CA LEU A 90 -2.14 2.35 -14.48
C LEU A 90 -1.56 2.07 -15.86
N GLU A 91 -2.40 1.93 -16.88
CA GLU A 91 -1.97 1.61 -18.24
C GLU A 91 -1.03 2.69 -18.80
N LYS A 92 -1.40 3.96 -18.67
CA LYS A 92 -0.57 5.09 -19.15
C LYS A 92 0.78 5.14 -18.43
N THR A 93 0.79 4.96 -17.11
CA THR A 93 2.01 5.00 -16.32
C THR A 93 2.94 3.85 -16.68
N LEU A 94 2.43 2.61 -16.80
CA LEU A 94 3.25 1.46 -17.16
C LEU A 94 3.79 1.53 -18.58
N ASN A 95 3.02 2.05 -19.53
CA ASN A 95 3.51 2.32 -20.88
C ASN A 95 4.68 3.32 -20.87
N ALA A 96 4.56 4.40 -20.12
CA ALA A 96 5.63 5.38 -19.96
C ALA A 96 6.89 4.78 -19.32
N VAL A 97 6.73 3.94 -18.28
CA VAL A 97 7.83 3.20 -17.62
C VAL A 97 8.57 2.33 -18.64
N VAL A 98 7.84 1.55 -19.44
CA VAL A 98 8.43 0.66 -20.45
C VAL A 98 9.14 1.47 -21.56
N GLN A 99 8.57 2.58 -22.02
CA GLN A 99 9.20 3.47 -23.00
C GLN A 99 10.53 4.01 -22.48
N ILE A 100 10.54 4.58 -21.27
CA ILE A 100 11.78 5.06 -20.63
C ILE A 100 12.85 3.96 -20.56
N ARG A 101 12.45 2.75 -20.18
CA ARG A 101 13.36 1.59 -20.11
C ARG A 101 13.96 1.19 -21.46
N LYS A 102 13.22 1.41 -22.54
CA LYS A 102 13.69 1.17 -23.91
C LYS A 102 14.52 2.34 -24.47
N GLY A 103 14.65 3.44 -23.73
CA GLY A 103 15.31 4.66 -24.19
C GLY A 103 14.43 5.53 -25.09
N GLU A 104 13.13 5.27 -25.10
CA GLU A 104 12.13 6.05 -25.83
C GLU A 104 11.64 7.23 -24.97
N ASP A 105 11.17 8.30 -25.58
CA ASP A 105 10.61 9.46 -24.86
C ASP A 105 9.10 9.31 -24.67
N PRO A 106 8.61 9.15 -23.43
CA PRO A 106 7.17 9.04 -23.14
C PRO A 106 6.46 10.41 -23.16
N GLY A 107 7.14 11.48 -23.51
CA GLY A 107 6.63 12.84 -23.44
C GLY A 107 6.57 13.40 -22.01
N VAL A 108 6.21 14.69 -21.93
CA VAL A 108 6.18 15.41 -20.63
C VAL A 108 5.18 14.78 -19.65
N GLU A 109 4.00 14.41 -20.13
CA GLU A 109 2.96 13.78 -19.29
C GLU A 109 3.42 12.41 -18.77
N GLY A 110 3.99 11.57 -19.66
CA GLY A 110 4.50 10.25 -19.27
C GLY A 110 5.62 10.34 -18.24
N LYS A 111 6.56 11.26 -18.38
CA LYS A 111 7.62 11.49 -17.37
C LYS A 111 7.04 11.87 -16.01
N LYS A 112 6.08 12.80 -15.97
CA LYS A 112 5.41 13.20 -14.72
C LYS A 112 4.66 12.04 -14.06
N LEU A 113 3.98 11.20 -14.85
CA LEU A 113 3.29 10.03 -14.31
C LEU A 113 4.26 9.06 -13.64
N VAL A 114 5.40 8.80 -14.25
CA VAL A 114 6.43 7.92 -13.68
C VAL A 114 7.03 8.55 -12.41
N GLU A 115 7.47 9.80 -12.47
CA GLU A 115 8.07 10.51 -11.33
C GLU A 115 7.13 10.57 -10.10
N ASN A 116 5.83 10.78 -10.34
CA ASN A 116 4.84 10.87 -9.27
C ASN A 116 4.50 9.51 -8.65
N SER A 117 4.67 8.44 -9.40
CA SER A 117 4.29 7.09 -9.01
C SER A 117 5.45 6.27 -8.49
N GLU A 118 6.68 6.51 -8.94
CA GLU A 118 7.85 5.72 -8.60
C GLU A 118 8.18 5.83 -7.11
N LEU A 119 8.33 4.66 -6.48
CA LEU A 119 8.75 4.51 -5.11
C LEU A 119 10.24 4.13 -5.10
N ASN A 120 11.11 5.13 -4.99
CA ASN A 120 12.54 4.90 -4.83
C ASN A 120 12.85 4.37 -3.44
N ASP A 121 13.70 3.35 -3.36
CA ASP A 121 14.03 2.61 -2.14
C ASP A 121 14.53 3.50 -0.98
N GLU A 122 15.14 4.63 -1.25
CA GLU A 122 15.71 5.48 -0.20
C GLU A 122 14.99 6.81 0.02
N GLY A 123 14.42 7.42 -1.03
CA GLY A 123 13.87 8.77 -0.94
C GLY A 123 12.36 8.84 -0.68
N ARG A 124 11.57 7.95 -1.28
CA ARG A 124 10.10 7.98 -1.19
C ARG A 124 9.53 7.08 -0.12
N ILE A 125 10.19 5.95 0.16
CA ILE A 125 9.89 5.16 1.36
C ILE A 125 10.15 6.02 2.59
N ALA A 126 11.25 6.80 2.62
CA ALA A 126 11.50 7.78 3.67
C ALA A 126 10.46 8.93 3.69
N LYS A 127 9.93 9.35 2.53
CA LYS A 127 8.82 10.33 2.47
C LYS A 127 7.49 9.74 2.91
N LEU A 128 7.23 8.47 2.63
CA LEU A 128 6.03 7.76 3.11
C LEU A 128 6.17 7.43 4.60
N ALA A 129 7.35 7.03 5.06
CA ALA A 129 7.65 6.86 6.48
C ALA A 129 7.54 8.19 7.25
N ARG A 130 7.92 9.32 6.66
CA ARG A 130 7.70 10.66 7.24
C ARG A 130 6.22 11.07 7.32
N ARG A 131 5.31 10.40 6.63
CA ARG A 131 3.86 10.57 6.82
C ARG A 131 3.37 9.93 8.11
N TYR A 132 4.12 8.97 8.63
CA TYR A 132 3.85 8.37 9.93
C TYR A 132 4.71 9.07 10.99
N LYS A 133 4.07 9.50 12.05
CA LYS A 133 4.73 10.13 13.20
C LYS A 133 5.45 9.08 14.04
N PHE A 134 4.97 7.86 14.00
CA PHE A 134 5.49 6.73 14.76
C PHE A 134 5.83 5.57 13.82
N ASP A 135 6.88 4.83 14.16
CA ASP A 135 7.16 3.52 13.59
C ASP A 135 6.27 2.48 14.29
N GLU A 136 5.87 1.44 13.58
CA GLU A 136 5.08 0.35 14.13
C GLU A 136 5.75 -0.30 15.35
N HIS A 137 7.10 -0.42 15.33
CA HIS A 137 7.88 -0.96 16.45
C HIS A 137 7.90 -0.03 17.68
N GLN A 138 7.58 1.26 17.50
CA GLN A 138 7.49 2.23 18.59
C GLN A 138 6.13 2.24 19.26
N LEU A 139 5.14 1.53 18.72
CA LEU A 139 3.84 1.42 19.37
C LEU A 139 3.94 0.58 20.64
N PRO A 140 3.26 0.97 21.72
CA PRO A 140 3.30 0.28 23.00
C PRO A 140 2.44 -1.00 22.95
N TRP A 141 2.91 -2.01 22.23
CA TRP A 141 2.15 -3.25 21.99
C TRP A 141 1.75 -4.00 23.26
N LYS A 142 2.57 -3.93 24.31
CA LYS A 142 2.25 -4.57 25.60
C LYS A 142 1.01 -3.96 26.22
N GLU A 143 0.93 -2.63 26.23
CA GLU A 143 -0.19 -1.87 26.78
C GLU A 143 -1.42 -2.01 25.91
N LEU A 144 -1.27 -1.98 24.59
CA LEU A 144 -2.37 -2.17 23.64
C LEU A 144 -2.96 -3.58 23.75
N SER A 145 -2.13 -4.61 23.83
CA SER A 145 -2.56 -6.00 23.99
C SER A 145 -3.26 -6.22 25.32
N ALA A 146 -2.81 -5.56 26.40
CA ALA A 146 -3.48 -5.62 27.71
C ALA A 146 -4.89 -4.99 27.69
N LEU A 147 -5.15 -4.12 26.71
CA LEU A 147 -6.46 -3.52 26.46
C LEU A 147 -7.29 -4.30 25.40
N GLY A 148 -6.79 -5.45 24.94
CA GLY A 148 -7.43 -6.25 23.90
C GLY A 148 -7.23 -5.70 22.48
N ILE A 149 -6.31 -4.75 22.30
CA ILE A 149 -6.00 -4.16 20.99
C ILE A 149 -4.71 -4.79 20.48
N ASP A 150 -4.83 -5.71 19.56
CA ASP A 150 -3.71 -6.31 18.86
C ASP A 150 -3.51 -5.73 17.46
N LYS A 151 -2.40 -6.12 16.86
CA LYS A 151 -2.01 -5.68 15.52
C LYS A 151 -3.06 -6.07 14.47
N GLN A 152 -3.58 -7.29 14.55
CA GLN A 152 -4.56 -7.82 13.61
C GLN A 152 -5.86 -7.03 13.67
N LEU A 153 -6.34 -6.73 14.87
CA LEU A 153 -7.56 -5.93 15.08
C LEU A 153 -7.44 -4.54 14.43
N LEU A 154 -6.26 -3.90 14.54
CA LEU A 154 -6.01 -2.61 13.92
C LEU A 154 -5.97 -2.69 12.40
N PHE A 155 -5.41 -3.75 11.83
CA PHE A 155 -5.39 -3.99 10.38
C PHE A 155 -6.80 -4.24 9.83
N ASP A 156 -7.55 -5.15 10.43
CA ASP A 156 -8.90 -5.53 9.99
C ASP A 156 -9.86 -4.33 9.99
N ASN A 157 -9.59 -3.37 10.87
CA ASN A 157 -10.39 -2.16 10.99
C ASN A 157 -9.80 -0.94 10.26
N HIS A 158 -8.71 -1.09 9.51
CA HIS A 158 -8.00 -0.03 8.79
C HIS A 158 -7.50 1.13 9.69
N CYS A 159 -7.31 0.88 10.99
CA CYS A 159 -6.94 1.88 11.98
C CYS A 159 -5.43 1.99 12.23
N MET A 160 -4.63 1.03 11.76
CA MET A 160 -3.18 1.04 11.94
C MET A 160 -2.54 2.33 11.40
N GLY A 161 -2.88 2.72 10.18
CA GLY A 161 -2.35 3.93 9.57
C GLY A 161 -2.72 5.22 10.31
N GLU A 162 -3.89 5.28 10.93
CA GLU A 162 -4.31 6.42 11.76
C GLU A 162 -3.47 6.50 13.03
N MET A 163 -3.24 5.38 13.70
CA MET A 163 -2.38 5.31 14.91
C MET A 163 -0.94 5.71 14.58
N LEU A 164 -0.36 5.21 13.50
CA LEU A 164 1.00 5.56 13.09
C LEU A 164 1.15 7.05 12.76
N LYS A 165 0.09 7.70 12.29
CA LYS A 165 0.04 9.16 12.10
C LYS A 165 -0.18 9.94 13.39
N GLY A 166 -0.39 9.26 14.52
CA GLY A 166 -0.73 9.88 15.80
C GLY A 166 -2.11 10.54 15.79
N ARG A 167 -3.04 9.98 15.00
CA ARG A 167 -4.44 10.42 14.94
C ARG A 167 -5.32 9.52 15.80
N ILE A 168 -6.47 10.05 16.17
CA ILE A 168 -7.53 9.24 16.79
C ILE A 168 -8.06 8.29 15.71
N THR A 169 -8.23 7.01 16.09
CA THR A 169 -8.79 6.00 15.20
C THR A 169 -10.24 6.33 14.85
N SER A 170 -10.61 6.11 13.59
CA SER A 170 -11.98 6.32 13.11
C SER A 170 -13.01 5.38 13.76
N LYS A 171 -12.53 4.25 14.29
CA LYS A 171 -13.33 3.29 15.06
C LYS A 171 -12.90 3.28 16.52
N ALA A 172 -13.89 3.25 17.41
CA ALA A 172 -13.68 2.99 18.81
C ALA A 172 -13.54 1.47 19.05
N PHE A 173 -12.56 1.08 19.85
CA PHE A 173 -12.37 -0.30 20.27
C PHE A 173 -12.87 -0.46 21.70
N PRO A 174 -13.68 -1.49 22.00
CA PRO A 174 -14.04 -1.80 23.36
C PRO A 174 -12.77 -2.18 24.13
N ILE A 175 -12.55 -1.54 25.26
CA ILE A 175 -11.38 -1.77 26.12
C ILE A 175 -11.83 -2.63 27.28
N THR A 176 -11.30 -3.85 27.38
CA THR A 176 -11.51 -4.71 28.54
C THR A 176 -10.44 -4.40 29.58
N LYS A 177 -10.82 -3.80 30.69
CA LYS A 177 -9.93 -3.55 31.82
C LYS A 177 -10.16 -4.56 32.91
N GLU A 178 -9.14 -5.29 33.31
CA GLU A 178 -9.16 -6.03 34.55
C GLU A 178 -9.00 -5.08 35.74
N VAL A 179 -10.04 -4.90 36.53
CA VAL A 179 -9.99 -4.15 37.78
C VAL A 179 -10.26 -5.14 38.91
N ASN A 180 -9.25 -5.38 39.76
CA ASN A 180 -9.34 -6.27 40.91
C ASN A 180 -9.72 -7.73 40.59
N GLY A 181 -9.25 -8.26 39.44
CA GLY A 181 -9.52 -9.66 39.05
C GLY A 181 -10.89 -9.90 38.41
N GLU A 182 -11.68 -8.86 38.20
CA GLU A 182 -12.96 -8.96 37.47
C GLU A 182 -12.82 -8.22 36.12
N LYS A 183 -13.23 -8.89 35.02
CA LYS A 183 -13.35 -8.26 33.71
C LYS A 183 -14.57 -7.35 33.72
N LYS A 184 -14.35 -6.06 33.52
CA LYS A 184 -15.41 -5.05 33.26
C LYS A 184 -15.27 -4.55 31.84
N ASP A 185 -16.35 -4.70 31.08
CA ASP A 185 -16.51 -4.10 29.75
C ASP A 185 -16.79 -2.60 29.86
#